data_2c9e4974276f9b51ff40a2b3e0ea0484
#
_entry.id   2c9e4974276f9b51ff40a2b3e0ea0484
#
_cell.length_a   1.000
_cell.length_b   1.000
_cell.length_c   1.000
_cell.angle_alpha   90.00
_cell.angle_beta   90.00
_cell.angle_gamma   90.00
#
_symmetry.space_group_name_H-M   'P 1'
#
loop_
_entity.id
_entity.type
_entity.pdbx_description
1 polymer ?
#
loop_
_entity_poly.entity_id
_entity_poly.type
_entity_poly.pdbx_seq_one_letter_code
_entity_poly.pdbx_strand_id
1 'polypeptide(L)'
;MSKHLAGSAIGPNVGRIDKLSEWNPTRCKCRWLLLSGASDPPRGVKRKTRDCHGDRSGTFLSGVAQDLANMEAAVKAELFNTVKDLYLTRVQALDHIRRFYETCRRHRAKPMLYYTGHGERGTGNWCFEDGKINIKTILDILPEGTLPPMIFSDTCYSGHWANFCLEKNIPDFHCLAACPEYSKAID
;
A
#
# COMPACT_ATOMS: atom_id res chain seq x y z
N MET A 1 39.40 -26.65 -29.24
CA MET A 1 39.10 -26.86 -27.80
C MET A 1 37.92 -25.97 -27.44
N SER A 2 36.73 -26.52 -27.48
CA SER A 2 35.47 -25.80 -27.25
C SER A 2 35.03 -26.05 -25.79
N LYS A 3 34.94 -25.00 -24.98
CA LYS A 3 34.43 -25.09 -23.59
C LYS A 3 32.93 -24.88 -23.61
N HIS A 4 32.18 -25.93 -23.38
CA HIS A 4 30.76 -25.86 -23.06
C HIS A 4 30.57 -25.16 -21.71
N LEU A 5 29.90 -24.01 -21.74
CA LEU A 5 29.33 -23.40 -20.56
C LEU A 5 27.99 -24.09 -20.30
N ALA A 6 27.95 -24.85 -19.22
CA ALA A 6 26.71 -25.42 -18.68
C ALA A 6 25.87 -24.30 -18.08
N GLY A 7 24.76 -23.98 -18.74
CA GLY A 7 23.73 -23.11 -18.18
C GLY A 7 23.01 -23.82 -17.04
N SER A 8 23.14 -23.31 -15.84
CA SER A 8 22.30 -23.71 -14.71
C SER A 8 20.88 -23.16 -14.95
N ALA A 9 19.95 -24.04 -15.27
CA ALA A 9 18.54 -23.74 -15.29
C ALA A 9 18.11 -23.49 -13.82
N ILE A 10 17.90 -22.22 -13.49
CA ILE A 10 17.17 -21.85 -12.28
C ILE A 10 15.71 -22.17 -12.58
N GLY A 11 15.27 -23.35 -12.18
CA GLY A 11 13.86 -23.69 -12.18
C GLY A 11 13.11 -22.75 -11.24
N PRO A 12 11.88 -22.31 -11.58
CA PRO A 12 11.07 -21.54 -10.68
C PRO A 12 10.74 -22.44 -9.49
N ASN A 13 11.41 -22.20 -8.37
CA ASN A 13 10.97 -22.72 -7.09
C ASN A 13 9.73 -21.87 -6.69
N VAL A 14 8.64 -22.09 -7.41
CA VAL A 14 7.31 -21.65 -6.99
C VAL A 14 7.03 -22.48 -5.74
N GLY A 15 7.37 -21.90 -4.59
CA GLY A 15 7.02 -22.48 -3.30
C GLY A 15 5.54 -22.83 -3.37
N ARG A 16 5.28 -24.11 -3.30
CA ARG A 16 3.95 -24.70 -3.40
C ARG A 16 3.04 -24.00 -2.42
N ILE A 17 1.99 -23.37 -2.95
CA ILE A 17 0.89 -22.80 -2.17
C ILE A 17 0.03 -23.97 -1.65
N ASP A 18 0.63 -24.99 -1.09
CA ASP A 18 -0.10 -26.09 -0.44
C ASP A 18 -0.76 -25.65 0.88
N LYS A 19 -0.40 -24.44 1.37
CA LYS A 19 -1.03 -23.86 2.56
C LYS A 19 -2.30 -23.05 2.29
N LEU A 20 -2.69 -22.82 1.03
CA LEU A 20 -3.99 -22.21 0.73
C LEU A 20 -5.17 -23.11 1.13
N SER A 21 -4.95 -24.43 1.22
CA SER A 21 -5.97 -25.36 1.72
C SER A 21 -6.24 -25.19 3.23
N GLU A 22 -5.31 -24.61 3.98
CA GLU A 22 -5.49 -24.27 5.39
C GLU A 22 -6.10 -22.87 5.59
N TRP A 23 -6.17 -22.07 4.51
CA TRP A 23 -6.81 -20.76 4.56
C TRP A 23 -8.33 -20.93 4.68
N ASN A 24 -8.80 -20.93 5.90
CA ASN A 24 -10.23 -20.93 6.19
C ASN A 24 -10.69 -19.48 6.35
N PRO A 25 -11.42 -18.91 5.39
CA PRO A 25 -11.87 -17.52 5.45
C PRO A 25 -12.74 -17.23 6.68
N THR A 26 -13.36 -18.25 7.26
CA THR A 26 -14.13 -18.10 8.50
C THR A 26 -13.25 -18.01 9.76
N ARG A 27 -11.96 -18.33 9.67
CA ARG A 27 -10.99 -18.26 10.77
C ARG A 27 -10.00 -17.12 10.66
N CYS A 28 -9.74 -16.63 9.44
CA CYS A 28 -8.83 -15.51 9.24
C CYS A 28 -9.54 -14.19 9.56
N LYS A 29 -9.26 -13.66 10.73
CA LYS A 29 -9.71 -12.30 11.07
C LYS A 29 -8.85 -11.31 10.32
N CYS A 30 -9.40 -10.70 9.28
CA CYS A 30 -8.80 -9.56 8.62
C CYS A 30 -9.36 -8.27 9.20
N ARG A 31 -8.58 -7.20 9.16
CA ARG A 31 -9.03 -5.84 9.48
C ARG A 31 -8.48 -4.87 8.44
N TRP A 32 -9.31 -3.95 8.04
CA TRP A 32 -8.98 -2.98 7.00
C TRP A 32 -8.81 -1.58 7.56
N LEU A 33 -7.73 -0.92 7.15
CA LEU A 33 -7.54 0.52 7.29
C LEU A 33 -7.46 1.13 5.90
N LEU A 34 -8.35 2.08 5.61
CA LEU A 34 -8.40 2.80 4.35
C LEU A 34 -7.86 4.21 4.55
N LEU A 35 -6.90 4.61 3.72
CA LEU A 35 -6.21 5.90 3.76
C LEU A 35 -6.30 6.60 2.40
N SER A 36 -6.35 7.93 2.41
CA SER A 36 -6.18 8.76 1.22
C SER A 36 -4.92 9.60 1.29
N GLY A 37 -4.33 9.90 0.14
CA GLY A 37 -3.18 10.79 0.01
C GLY A 37 -3.56 12.15 -0.57
N ALA A 38 -2.56 13.05 -0.65
CA ALA A 38 -2.74 14.41 -1.09
C ALA A 38 -3.57 14.51 -2.38
N SER A 39 -4.80 14.95 -2.20
CA SER A 39 -5.60 15.53 -3.25
C SER A 39 -5.46 17.03 -3.16
N ASP A 40 -5.51 17.72 -4.30
CA ASP A 40 -5.50 19.19 -4.31
C ASP A 40 -6.64 19.78 -3.47
N PRO A 41 -6.39 20.93 -2.79
CA PRO A 41 -7.41 21.58 -2.00
C PRO A 41 -8.62 21.99 -2.85
N PRO A 42 -9.81 22.06 -2.26
CA PRO A 42 -10.99 22.63 -2.92
C PRO A 42 -10.66 24.01 -3.52
N ARG A 43 -11.26 24.31 -4.68
CA ARG A 43 -11.05 25.58 -5.38
C ARG A 43 -11.11 26.78 -4.41
N GLY A 44 -10.03 27.57 -4.35
CA GLY A 44 -9.92 28.77 -3.52
C GLY A 44 -8.85 28.75 -2.45
N VAL A 45 -8.29 27.60 -2.11
CA VAL A 45 -7.18 27.49 -1.15
C VAL A 45 -5.87 27.42 -1.93
N LYS A 46 -5.14 28.54 -1.99
CA LYS A 46 -3.78 28.58 -2.57
C LYS A 46 -2.82 27.90 -1.59
N ARG A 47 -2.67 26.57 -1.67
CA ARG A 47 -1.57 25.88 -0.98
C ARG A 47 -0.37 25.78 -1.92
N LYS A 48 0.81 26.14 -1.41
CA LYS A 48 2.10 25.91 -2.08
C LYS A 48 2.53 24.46 -1.82
N THR A 49 1.73 23.48 -2.21
CA THR A 49 2.18 22.11 -2.21
C THR A 49 2.99 21.87 -3.48
N ARG A 50 4.24 21.50 -3.33
CA ARG A 50 4.95 20.82 -4.42
C ARG A 50 4.28 19.45 -4.52
N ASP A 51 3.68 19.16 -5.68
CA ASP A 51 3.21 17.81 -5.91
C ASP A 51 4.38 16.84 -5.80
N CYS A 52 4.05 15.61 -5.47
CA CYS A 52 5.04 14.55 -5.32
C CYS A 52 5.72 14.18 -6.67
N HIS A 53 5.31 14.78 -7.78
CA HIS A 53 5.88 14.61 -9.10
C HIS A 53 6.91 15.68 -9.49
N GLY A 54 7.08 16.70 -8.65
CA GLY A 54 7.94 17.85 -8.98
C GLY A 54 7.32 18.80 -10.01
N ASP A 55 6.13 18.51 -10.52
CA ASP A 55 5.35 19.39 -11.35
C ASP A 55 4.53 20.35 -10.48
N ARG A 56 4.46 21.62 -10.86
CA ARG A 56 3.72 22.66 -10.14
C ARG A 56 2.21 22.61 -10.39
N SER A 57 1.75 21.68 -11.20
CA SER A 57 0.34 21.44 -11.48
C SER A 57 -0.15 20.30 -10.60
N GLY A 58 -0.46 20.57 -9.36
CA GLY A 58 -1.20 19.66 -8.52
C GLY A 58 -2.48 19.29 -9.24
N THR A 59 -2.62 18.05 -9.69
CA THR A 59 -3.86 17.54 -10.27
C THR A 59 -4.70 16.99 -9.14
N PHE A 60 -5.85 17.57 -8.95
CA PHE A 60 -6.88 17.01 -8.07
C PHE A 60 -7.27 15.63 -8.59
N LEU A 61 -7.07 14.60 -7.78
CA LEU A 61 -7.55 13.26 -8.06
C LEU A 61 -9.01 13.16 -7.62
N SER A 62 -9.91 13.42 -8.56
CA SER A 62 -11.36 13.45 -8.28
C SER A 62 -11.90 12.08 -7.88
N GLY A 63 -11.24 11.00 -8.30
CA GLY A 63 -11.60 9.62 -8.02
C GLY A 63 -11.36 9.17 -6.58
N VAL A 64 -10.40 9.74 -5.87
CA VAL A 64 -9.96 9.28 -4.53
C VAL A 64 -11.10 9.11 -3.53
N ALA A 65 -12.04 10.07 -3.48
CA ALA A 65 -13.17 9.99 -2.56
C ALA A 65 -14.13 8.84 -2.92
N GLN A 66 -14.31 8.59 -4.23
CA GLN A 66 -15.14 7.50 -4.73
C GLN A 66 -14.47 6.14 -4.48
N ASP A 67 -13.16 6.04 -4.67
CA ASP A 67 -12.40 4.82 -4.43
C ASP A 67 -12.46 4.42 -2.95
N LEU A 68 -12.31 5.38 -2.04
CA LEU A 68 -12.50 5.13 -0.61
C LEU A 68 -13.92 4.64 -0.30
N ALA A 69 -14.95 5.25 -0.90
CA ALA A 69 -16.33 4.86 -0.68
C ALA A 69 -16.62 3.44 -1.21
N ASN A 70 -16.09 3.10 -2.38
CA ASN A 70 -16.21 1.79 -2.99
C ASN A 70 -15.52 0.71 -2.14
N MET A 71 -14.29 0.98 -1.69
CA MET A 71 -13.56 0.06 -0.79
C MET A 71 -14.24 -0.07 0.57
N GLU A 72 -14.70 1.02 1.16
CA GLU A 72 -15.44 0.99 2.43
C GLU A 72 -16.68 0.09 2.32
N ALA A 73 -17.44 0.20 1.24
CA ALA A 73 -18.59 -0.66 0.99
C ALA A 73 -18.20 -2.14 0.81
N ALA A 74 -17.11 -2.41 0.09
CA ALA A 74 -16.64 -3.77 -0.19
C ALA A 74 -16.13 -4.50 1.07
N VAL A 75 -15.49 -3.78 2.01
CA VAL A 75 -14.85 -4.39 3.20
C VAL A 75 -15.59 -4.09 4.50
N LYS A 76 -16.85 -3.67 4.43
CA LYS A 76 -17.63 -3.15 5.55
C LYS A 76 -17.61 -4.04 6.80
N ALA A 77 -17.65 -5.36 6.64
CA ALA A 77 -17.69 -6.30 7.75
C ALA A 77 -16.37 -6.38 8.55
N GLU A 78 -15.24 -6.16 7.86
CA GLU A 78 -13.89 -6.25 8.42
C GLU A 78 -13.24 -4.87 8.61
N LEU A 79 -13.99 -3.80 8.35
CA LEU A 79 -13.48 -2.44 8.40
C LEU A 79 -13.05 -2.07 9.82
N PHE A 80 -11.82 -1.59 9.96
CA PHE A 80 -11.35 -0.94 11.18
C PHE A 80 -11.68 0.55 11.16
N ASN A 81 -11.26 1.24 10.11
CA ASN A 81 -11.51 2.66 9.92
C ASN A 81 -11.25 3.09 8.47
N THR A 82 -11.99 4.13 8.04
CA THR A 82 -11.71 4.90 6.83
C THR A 82 -11.32 6.30 7.23
N VAL A 83 -10.10 6.72 6.87
CA VAL A 83 -9.63 8.09 7.10
C VAL A 83 -9.99 8.92 5.87
N LYS A 84 -11.09 9.65 5.98
CA LYS A 84 -11.66 10.46 4.87
C LYS A 84 -11.02 11.85 4.72
N ASP A 85 -9.97 12.14 5.51
CA ASP A 85 -9.25 13.40 5.38
C ASP A 85 -8.34 13.33 4.15
N LEU A 86 -8.74 14.02 3.09
CA LEU A 86 -8.00 14.11 1.83
C LEU A 86 -6.69 14.92 1.97
N TYR A 87 -6.51 15.62 3.08
CA TYR A 87 -5.33 16.42 3.44
C TYR A 87 -4.52 15.79 4.56
N LEU A 88 -4.62 14.49 4.69
CA LEU A 88 -3.93 13.74 5.73
C LEU A 88 -2.42 14.04 5.67
N THR A 89 -1.86 14.41 6.82
CA THR A 89 -0.42 14.56 6.94
C THR A 89 0.25 13.20 7.10
N ARG A 90 1.54 13.12 6.75
CA ARG A 90 2.36 11.93 6.96
C ARG A 90 2.34 11.47 8.42
N VAL A 91 2.43 12.42 9.35
CA VAL A 91 2.44 12.11 10.80
C VAL A 91 1.12 11.50 11.24
N GLN A 92 -0.01 12.09 10.80
CA GLN A 92 -1.34 11.55 11.08
C GLN A 92 -1.54 10.16 10.46
N ALA A 93 -1.12 9.97 9.21
CA ALA A 93 -1.20 8.67 8.54
C ALA A 93 -0.44 7.59 9.31
N LEU A 94 0.80 7.88 9.73
CA LEU A 94 1.60 6.94 10.51
C LEU A 94 0.98 6.63 11.89
N ASP A 95 0.33 7.62 12.53
CA ASP A 95 -0.37 7.40 13.79
C ASP A 95 -1.59 6.48 13.59
N HIS A 96 -2.38 6.69 12.54
CA HIS A 96 -3.47 5.78 12.18
C HIS A 96 -2.99 4.36 11.93
N ILE A 97 -1.88 4.19 11.20
CA ILE A 97 -1.31 2.87 10.89
C ILE A 97 -0.81 2.20 12.18
N ARG A 98 -0.12 2.92 13.09
CA ARG A 98 0.34 2.35 14.36
C ARG A 98 -0.81 1.85 15.22
N ARG A 99 -1.84 2.67 15.41
CA ARG A 99 -3.05 2.27 16.20
C ARG A 99 -3.76 1.08 15.56
N PHE A 100 -3.81 1.05 14.26
CA PHE A 100 -4.38 -0.06 13.50
C PHE A 100 -3.60 -1.36 13.73
N TYR A 101 -2.27 -1.32 13.60
CA TYR A 101 -1.42 -2.47 13.83
C TYR A 101 -1.53 -3.01 15.27
N GLU A 102 -1.53 -2.12 16.26
CA GLU A 102 -1.76 -2.52 17.66
C GLU A 102 -3.11 -3.22 17.85
N THR A 103 -4.13 -2.76 17.18
CA THR A 103 -5.45 -3.39 17.22
C THR A 103 -5.40 -4.77 16.56
N CYS A 104 -4.78 -4.88 15.37
CA CYS A 104 -4.60 -6.17 14.70
C CYS A 104 -3.82 -7.16 15.55
N ARG A 105 -2.73 -6.71 16.19
CA ARG A 105 -1.92 -7.53 17.10
C ARG A 105 -2.76 -8.08 18.25
N ARG A 106 -3.50 -7.22 18.96
CA ARG A 106 -4.36 -7.61 20.09
C ARG A 106 -5.44 -8.63 19.70
N HIS A 107 -5.99 -8.49 18.50
CA HIS A 107 -7.05 -9.36 18.00
C HIS A 107 -6.54 -10.54 17.16
N ARG A 108 -5.21 -10.68 16.98
CA ARG A 108 -4.59 -11.67 16.08
C ARG A 108 -5.21 -11.63 14.68
N ALA A 109 -5.41 -10.43 14.17
CA ALA A 109 -6.00 -10.19 12.86
C ALA A 109 -4.91 -9.87 11.83
N LYS A 110 -5.12 -10.27 10.58
CA LYS A 110 -4.27 -9.89 9.45
C LYS A 110 -4.52 -8.41 9.11
N PRO A 111 -3.50 -7.53 9.16
CA PRO A 111 -3.66 -6.15 8.74
C PRO A 111 -3.82 -6.07 7.21
N MET A 112 -4.82 -5.33 6.76
CA MET A 112 -5.09 -5.01 5.37
C MET A 112 -5.04 -3.49 5.23
N LEU A 113 -4.04 -2.96 4.51
CA LEU A 113 -3.90 -1.52 4.27
C LEU A 113 -4.30 -1.21 2.84
N TYR A 114 -5.22 -0.28 2.66
CA TYR A 114 -5.55 0.30 1.37
C TYR A 114 -5.20 1.78 1.37
N TYR A 115 -4.52 2.22 0.34
CA TYR A 115 -4.22 3.63 0.11
C TYR A 115 -4.56 3.98 -1.34
N THR A 116 -5.30 5.06 -1.51
CA THR A 116 -5.58 5.69 -2.81
C THR A 116 -5.10 7.14 -2.79
N GLY A 117 -4.48 7.59 -3.89
CA GLY A 117 -3.93 8.92 -3.98
C GLY A 117 -2.67 9.02 -4.83
N HIS A 118 -1.86 10.04 -4.57
CA HIS A 118 -0.61 10.22 -5.32
C HIS A 118 0.48 9.25 -4.91
N GLY A 119 1.16 8.68 -5.93
CA GLY A 119 2.39 7.90 -5.78
C GLY A 119 3.58 8.64 -6.36
N GLU A 120 4.70 8.65 -5.64
CA GLU A 120 5.92 9.32 -6.07
C GLU A 120 6.56 8.63 -7.27
N ARG A 121 6.92 9.41 -8.28
CA ARG A 121 7.63 8.91 -9.45
C ARG A 121 8.97 8.27 -9.06
N GLY A 122 9.23 7.06 -9.56
CA GLY A 122 10.48 6.34 -9.38
C GLY A 122 10.61 5.60 -8.04
N THR A 123 9.65 5.74 -7.13
CA THR A 123 9.68 5.05 -5.83
C THR A 123 8.33 4.45 -5.42
N GLY A 124 7.22 4.94 -5.98
CA GLY A 124 5.86 4.56 -5.59
C GLY A 124 5.50 4.97 -4.15
N ASN A 125 6.30 5.81 -3.48
CA ASN A 125 6.01 6.24 -2.12
C ASN A 125 4.64 6.93 -2.03
N TRP A 126 3.87 6.63 -1.01
CA TRP A 126 2.61 7.29 -0.74
C TRP A 126 2.82 8.75 -0.38
N CYS A 127 2.09 9.64 -1.02
CA CYS A 127 2.24 11.09 -0.85
C CYS A 127 1.15 11.63 0.08
N PHE A 128 1.58 12.38 1.08
CA PHE A 128 0.74 13.08 2.04
C PHE A 128 1.05 14.57 2.00
N GLU A 129 0.25 15.39 2.67
CA GLU A 129 0.37 16.84 2.61
C GLU A 129 1.77 17.38 2.98
N ASP A 130 2.40 16.79 3.99
CA ASP A 130 3.67 17.23 4.58
C ASP A 130 4.85 16.30 4.25
N GLY A 131 4.63 15.25 3.44
CA GLY A 131 5.71 14.33 3.12
C GLY A 131 5.25 13.01 2.53
N LYS A 132 6.14 12.04 2.56
CA LYS A 132 5.96 10.75 1.89
C LYS A 132 6.20 9.61 2.86
N ILE A 133 5.51 8.50 2.63
CA ILE A 133 5.71 7.24 3.34
C ILE A 133 6.20 6.21 2.34
N ASN A 134 7.34 5.59 2.62
CA ASN A 134 7.82 4.44 1.87
C ASN A 134 7.41 3.12 2.54
N ILE A 135 7.48 2.04 1.78
CA ILE A 135 7.10 0.70 2.25
C ILE A 135 7.91 0.25 3.48
N LYS A 136 9.20 0.59 3.53
CA LYS A 136 10.06 0.26 4.67
C LYS A 136 9.55 0.90 5.95
N THR A 137 9.14 2.18 5.90
CA THR A 137 8.57 2.88 7.06
C THR A 137 7.33 2.16 7.60
N ILE A 138 6.47 1.62 6.72
CA ILE A 138 5.27 0.86 7.12
C ILE A 138 5.65 -0.45 7.82
N LEU A 139 6.70 -1.11 7.37
CA LEU A 139 7.20 -2.34 7.98
C LEU A 139 7.94 -2.06 9.29
N ASP A 140 8.74 -1.00 9.36
CA ASP A 140 9.52 -0.64 10.55
C ASP A 140 8.63 -0.29 11.76
N ILE A 141 7.39 0.17 11.51
CA ILE A 141 6.44 0.50 12.59
C ILE A 141 5.51 -0.67 12.96
N LEU A 142 5.70 -1.85 12.35
CA LEU A 142 4.91 -3.04 12.64
C LEU A 142 5.35 -3.61 14.01
N PRO A 143 4.46 -3.69 15.02
CA PRO A 143 4.82 -4.23 16.32
C PRO A 143 5.17 -5.71 16.22
N GLU A 144 6.11 -6.14 17.04
CA GLU A 144 6.47 -7.56 17.15
C GLU A 144 5.24 -8.42 17.50
N GLY A 145 5.16 -9.58 16.87
CA GLY A 145 4.01 -10.50 17.02
C GLY A 145 2.75 -10.10 16.22
N THR A 146 2.83 -9.04 15.42
CA THR A 146 1.78 -8.70 14.44
C THR A 146 1.98 -9.53 13.18
N LEU A 147 0.90 -10.04 12.59
CA LEU A 147 0.98 -10.69 11.28
C LEU A 147 1.44 -9.70 10.21
N PRO A 148 2.28 -10.11 9.25
CA PRO A 148 2.69 -9.24 8.15
C PRO A 148 1.48 -8.68 7.40
N PRO A 149 1.48 -7.38 7.06
CA PRO A 149 0.35 -6.77 6.40
C PRO A 149 0.20 -7.22 4.95
N MET A 150 -1.01 -7.10 4.42
CA MET A 150 -1.27 -7.05 3.00
C MET A 150 -1.57 -5.60 2.61
N ILE A 151 -0.88 -5.09 1.59
CA ILE A 151 -0.96 -3.71 1.17
C ILE A 151 -1.61 -3.64 -0.22
N PHE A 152 -2.56 -2.75 -0.36
CA PHE A 152 -3.20 -2.37 -1.62
C PHE A 152 -2.82 -0.93 -1.92
N SER A 153 -1.93 -0.75 -2.88
CA SER A 153 -1.43 0.57 -3.26
C SER A 153 -2.06 1.01 -4.59
N ASP A 154 -3.12 1.80 -4.46
CA ASP A 154 -3.86 2.35 -5.59
C ASP A 154 -3.29 3.72 -5.95
N THR A 155 -2.12 3.71 -6.55
CA THR A 155 -1.33 4.91 -6.86
C THR A 155 -0.52 4.75 -8.12
N CYS A 156 -0.11 5.89 -8.71
CA CYS A 156 0.93 5.88 -9.73
C CYS A 156 2.21 5.21 -9.20
N TYR A 157 2.93 4.51 -10.07
CA TYR A 157 4.24 3.89 -9.77
C TYR A 157 4.22 2.85 -8.63
N SER A 158 3.04 2.37 -8.22
CA SER A 158 2.87 1.44 -7.09
C SER A 158 3.59 0.10 -7.28
N GLY A 159 3.93 -0.28 -8.51
CA GLY A 159 4.72 -1.47 -8.83
C GLY A 159 6.07 -1.53 -8.13
N HIS A 160 6.67 -0.40 -7.75
CA HIS A 160 7.88 -0.38 -6.93
C HIS A 160 7.69 -1.11 -5.58
N TRP A 161 6.51 -0.99 -4.98
CA TRP A 161 6.19 -1.67 -3.72
C TRP A 161 6.02 -3.17 -3.91
N ALA A 162 5.37 -3.59 -5.01
CA ALA A 162 5.26 -5.00 -5.36
C ALA A 162 6.63 -5.63 -5.62
N ASN A 163 7.50 -4.94 -6.36
CA ASN A 163 8.88 -5.38 -6.60
C ASN A 163 9.70 -5.47 -5.31
N PHE A 164 9.57 -4.48 -4.41
CA PHE A 164 10.20 -4.56 -3.08
C PHE A 164 9.78 -5.82 -2.32
N CYS A 165 8.51 -6.18 -2.35
CA CYS A 165 8.01 -7.39 -1.70
C CYS A 165 8.65 -8.65 -2.29
N LEU A 166 8.75 -8.74 -3.61
CA LEU A 166 9.37 -9.85 -4.30
C LEU A 166 10.87 -9.96 -3.99
N GLU A 167 11.59 -8.84 -4.02
CA GLU A 167 13.04 -8.81 -3.74
C GLU A 167 13.37 -9.18 -2.30
N LYS A 168 12.59 -8.71 -1.34
CA LYS A 168 12.83 -8.97 0.09
C LYS A 168 12.32 -10.31 0.54
N ASN A 169 11.45 -10.94 -0.24
CA ASN A 169 10.88 -12.26 0.04
C ASN A 169 10.43 -12.42 1.52
N ILE A 170 9.73 -11.40 2.03
CA ILE A 170 9.22 -11.40 3.41
C ILE A 170 8.05 -12.38 3.48
N PRO A 171 8.11 -13.43 4.32
CA PRO A 171 7.03 -14.41 4.42
C PRO A 171 5.69 -13.75 4.77
N ASP A 172 4.63 -14.16 4.07
CA ASP A 172 3.25 -13.71 4.29
C ASP A 172 3.00 -12.21 4.12
N PHE A 173 3.99 -11.46 3.61
CA PHE A 173 3.86 -10.06 3.25
C PHE A 173 3.54 -9.95 1.75
N HIS A 174 2.45 -9.26 1.43
CA HIS A 174 1.98 -9.10 0.05
C HIS A 174 1.65 -7.65 -0.25
N CYS A 175 1.94 -7.23 -1.49
CA CYS A 175 1.53 -5.94 -2.01
C CYS A 175 0.83 -6.11 -3.36
N LEU A 176 -0.36 -5.56 -3.47
CA LEU A 176 -1.08 -5.38 -4.73
C LEU A 176 -0.92 -3.94 -5.19
N ALA A 177 -0.46 -3.77 -6.41
CA ALA A 177 -0.18 -2.49 -7.04
C ALA A 177 -1.17 -2.23 -8.18
N ALA A 178 -1.70 -1.01 -8.27
CA ALA A 178 -2.63 -0.62 -9.32
C ALA A 178 -1.95 -0.50 -10.70
N CYS A 179 -0.64 -0.25 -10.73
CA CYS A 179 0.08 -0.09 -11.99
C CYS A 179 1.54 -0.55 -11.87
N PRO A 180 2.21 -0.81 -13.00
CA PRO A 180 3.64 -1.09 -13.05
C PRO A 180 4.49 0.07 -12.48
N GLU A 181 5.73 -0.23 -12.09
CA GLU A 181 6.65 0.75 -11.49
C GLU A 181 6.99 1.96 -12.38
N TYR A 182 6.80 1.84 -13.70
CA TYR A 182 7.12 2.90 -14.66
C TYR A 182 5.91 3.66 -15.16
N SER A 183 4.71 3.35 -14.69
CA SER A 183 3.48 3.93 -15.20
C SER A 183 2.67 4.66 -14.15
N LYS A 184 1.75 5.50 -14.64
CA LYS A 184 0.72 6.13 -13.82
C LYS A 184 -0.50 5.22 -13.77
N ALA A 185 -1.18 5.18 -12.62
CA ALA A 185 -2.52 4.66 -12.54
C ALA A 185 -3.45 5.55 -13.39
N ILE A 186 -4.43 4.94 -14.02
CA ILE A 186 -5.46 5.68 -14.80
C ILE A 186 -6.56 6.07 -13.80
N ASP A 187 -6.84 7.35 -13.78
CA ASP A 187 -7.96 7.94 -13.02
C ASP A 187 -9.28 7.68 -13.74
#